data_422cabe4b2ceba7cbe10c9fc242995fe
#
_entry.id   422cabe4b2ceba7cbe10c9fc242995fe
#
_cell.length_a   1.000
_cell.length_b   1.000
_cell.length_c   1.000
_cell.angle_alpha   90.00
_cell.angle_beta   90.00
_cell.angle_gamma   90.00
#
_symmetry.space_group_name_H-M   'P 1'
#
loop_
_entity.id
_entity.type
_entity.pdbx_description
1 polymer ?
#
loop_
_entity_poly.entity_id
_entity_poly.type
_entity_poly.pdbx_seq_one_letter_code
_entity_poly.pdbx_strand_id
1 'polypeptide(L)'
;MNEEPEAQQGAGTPDAFERLWTPHRMAYIKGTNKPTGPGPDDGCPFCEIPAMSDEDGLIIARGRSVFAVLNLYPYNSGHLMVCPYRHVADYADLDDGETAELADFTKRALAALRKASGAQGFNVGMNLGGVAGAGIAAHLHQHVVPRWGGDTNFMPVVGHTRVLPQLLRDTRELLADSWPASP
;
A
#
# COMPACT_ATOMS: atom_id res chain seq x y z
N MET A 1 24.87 -37.44 21.64
CA MET A 1 23.47 -37.15 22.00
C MET A 1 23.17 -35.79 21.32
N ASN A 2 22.46 -35.84 20.22
CA ASN A 2 22.04 -34.62 19.53
C ASN A 2 20.69 -34.23 20.16
N GLU A 3 20.67 -33.14 20.90
CA GLU A 3 19.41 -32.51 21.29
C GLU A 3 18.75 -31.91 20.08
N GLU A 4 17.60 -32.46 19.70
CA GLU A 4 16.70 -31.82 18.74
C GLU A 4 16.21 -30.49 19.35
N PRO A 5 16.16 -29.39 18.57
CA PRO A 5 15.63 -28.14 19.09
C PRO A 5 14.16 -28.30 19.45
N GLU A 6 13.81 -27.96 20.72
CA GLU A 6 12.42 -27.94 21.20
C GLU A 6 11.54 -27.17 20.21
N ALA A 7 10.53 -27.83 19.66
CA ALA A 7 9.49 -27.20 18.85
C ALA A 7 8.78 -26.15 19.70
N GLN A 8 8.78 -24.90 19.24
CA GLN A 8 8.12 -23.79 19.92
C GLN A 8 6.64 -24.14 20.16
N GLN A 9 6.27 -24.31 21.41
CA GLN A 9 4.89 -24.48 21.84
C GLN A 9 4.09 -23.24 21.45
N GLY A 10 3.10 -23.40 20.59
CA GLY A 10 2.23 -22.33 20.11
C GLY A 10 2.01 -22.29 18.60
N ALA A 11 2.70 -23.13 17.85
CA ALA A 11 2.62 -23.16 16.39
C ALA A 11 1.50 -24.04 15.81
N GLY A 12 0.55 -24.50 16.60
CA GLY A 12 -0.54 -25.36 16.13
C GLY A 12 -0.08 -26.67 15.45
N THR A 13 -0.98 -27.39 14.83
CA THR A 13 -0.66 -28.59 14.02
C THR A 13 0.12 -28.16 12.79
N PRO A 14 1.24 -28.84 12.44
CA PRO A 14 1.96 -28.55 11.20
C PRO A 14 1.02 -28.63 9.98
N ASP A 15 1.00 -27.56 9.19
CA ASP A 15 0.32 -27.52 7.91
C ASP A 15 1.35 -27.48 6.76
N ALA A 16 0.89 -27.56 5.51
CA ALA A 16 1.75 -27.53 4.33
C ALA A 16 2.21 -26.13 3.94
N PHE A 17 1.93 -25.08 4.76
CA PHE A 17 2.28 -23.71 4.43
C PHE A 17 3.59 -23.28 5.08
N GLU A 18 4.51 -22.77 4.26
CA GLU A 18 5.67 -22.03 4.76
C GLU A 18 5.26 -20.64 5.27
N ARG A 19 5.73 -20.27 6.46
CA ARG A 19 5.43 -18.96 7.06
C ARG A 19 6.59 -18.00 6.88
N LEU A 20 6.35 -16.90 6.18
CA LEU A 20 7.31 -15.81 6.07
C LEU A 20 7.20 -14.89 7.29
N TRP A 21 8.21 -14.93 8.15
CA TRP A 21 8.31 -14.06 9.31
C TRP A 21 8.81 -12.68 8.90
N THR A 22 8.03 -11.63 9.18
CA THR A 22 8.36 -10.24 8.85
C THR A 22 8.41 -9.35 10.10
N PRO A 23 9.39 -9.55 11.02
CA PRO A 23 9.44 -8.82 12.29
C PRO A 23 9.57 -7.30 12.13
N HIS A 24 10.12 -6.82 11.00
CA HIS A 24 10.20 -5.40 10.67
C HIS A 24 8.82 -4.74 10.49
N ARG A 25 7.76 -5.49 10.14
CA ARG A 25 6.38 -4.98 10.12
C ARG A 25 5.86 -4.61 11.50
N MET A 26 6.38 -5.24 12.56
CA MET A 26 5.97 -4.93 13.93
C MET A 26 6.36 -3.51 14.34
N ALA A 27 7.49 -2.98 13.88
CA ALA A 27 7.88 -1.60 14.12
C ALA A 27 6.89 -0.62 13.47
N TYR A 28 6.45 -0.91 12.23
CA TYR A 28 5.41 -0.15 11.53
C TYR A 28 4.03 -0.30 12.22
N ILE A 29 3.65 -1.53 12.60
CA ILE A 29 2.37 -1.80 13.29
C ILE A 29 2.31 -1.11 14.66
N LYS A 30 3.44 -0.98 15.36
CA LYS A 30 3.57 -0.30 16.66
C LYS A 30 3.96 1.18 16.54
N GLY A 31 4.08 1.73 15.34
CA GLY A 31 4.54 3.10 15.08
C GLY A 31 3.68 4.18 15.75
N THR A 32 4.35 5.25 16.16
CA THR A 32 3.76 6.36 16.94
C THR A 32 2.89 7.31 16.11
N ASN A 33 2.93 7.22 14.77
CA ASN A 33 2.22 8.11 13.84
C ASN A 33 0.94 7.46 13.28
N LYS A 34 0.20 6.74 14.11
CA LYS A 34 -1.10 6.20 13.73
C LYS A 34 -2.22 7.13 14.19
N PRO A 35 -3.35 7.14 13.46
CA PRO A 35 -4.56 7.81 13.92
C PRO A 35 -4.87 7.42 15.37
N THR A 36 -5.27 8.40 16.17
CA THR A 36 -5.58 8.22 17.59
C THR A 36 -6.97 7.62 17.82
N GLY A 37 -7.81 7.61 16.77
CA GLY A 37 -9.16 7.07 16.80
C GLY A 37 -9.67 6.70 15.39
N PRO A 38 -10.93 6.28 15.31
CA PRO A 38 -11.54 5.82 14.06
C PRO A 38 -12.10 6.95 13.18
N GLY A 39 -12.11 8.20 13.65
CA GLY A 39 -12.74 9.34 12.99
C GLY A 39 -11.83 10.05 11.99
N PRO A 40 -12.38 10.86 11.09
CA PRO A 40 -11.59 11.64 10.14
C PRO A 40 -10.68 12.69 10.81
N ASP A 41 -11.11 13.24 11.95
CA ASP A 41 -10.40 14.27 12.71
C ASP A 41 -9.36 13.70 13.69
N ASP A 42 -9.24 12.38 13.76
CA ASP A 42 -8.31 11.69 14.67
C ASP A 42 -6.88 11.53 14.07
N GLY A 43 -6.50 12.42 13.14
CA GLY A 43 -5.19 12.38 12.47
C GLY A 43 -5.14 11.35 11.35
N CYS A 44 -6.23 11.15 10.61
CA CYS A 44 -6.26 10.25 9.48
C CYS A 44 -5.48 10.84 8.29
N PRO A 45 -4.33 10.25 7.89
CA PRO A 45 -3.50 10.82 6.81
C PRO A 45 -4.24 10.86 5.47
N PHE A 46 -5.15 9.92 5.19
CA PHE A 46 -5.91 9.92 3.93
C PHE A 46 -7.01 11.00 3.89
N CYS A 47 -7.40 11.56 5.05
CA CYS A 47 -8.25 12.75 5.11
C CYS A 47 -7.43 14.04 4.98
N GLU A 48 -6.17 14.05 5.45
CA GLU A 48 -5.30 15.23 5.44
C GLU A 48 -4.61 15.44 4.09
N ILE A 49 -4.13 14.36 3.45
CA ILE A 49 -3.41 14.38 2.17
C ILE A 49 -4.15 15.19 1.08
N PRO A 50 -5.46 15.07 0.86
CA PRO A 50 -6.16 15.83 -0.17
C PRO A 50 -6.09 17.35 -0.04
N ALA A 51 -5.83 17.86 1.16
CA ALA A 51 -5.68 19.30 1.41
C ALA A 51 -4.27 19.83 1.10
N MET A 52 -3.29 18.92 0.86
CA MET A 52 -1.92 19.25 0.51
C MET A 52 -1.78 19.54 -1.00
N SER A 53 -0.64 20.13 -1.41
CA SER A 53 -0.22 20.12 -2.81
C SER A 53 0.00 18.69 -3.30
N ASP A 54 -0.08 18.46 -4.61
CA ASP A 54 0.16 17.12 -5.16
C ASP A 54 1.59 16.62 -4.90
N GLU A 55 2.55 17.55 -4.82
CA GLU A 55 3.95 17.23 -4.50
C GLU A 55 4.13 16.82 -3.05
N ASP A 56 3.62 17.62 -2.12
CA ASP A 56 3.80 17.37 -0.68
C ASP A 56 2.97 16.17 -0.20
N GLY A 57 1.77 16.00 -0.74
CA GLY A 57 0.91 14.85 -0.48
C GLY A 57 1.28 13.59 -1.26
N LEU A 58 2.28 13.66 -2.16
CA LEU A 58 2.65 12.58 -3.08
C LEU A 58 1.47 12.07 -3.93
N ILE A 59 0.55 12.97 -4.28
CA ILE A 59 -0.65 12.67 -5.07
C ILE A 59 -0.26 12.56 -6.55
N ILE A 60 -0.65 11.45 -7.16
CA ILE A 60 -0.40 11.16 -8.58
C ILE A 60 -1.53 11.69 -9.45
N ALA A 61 -2.76 11.46 -8.99
CA ALA A 61 -3.97 11.89 -9.71
C ALA A 61 -5.15 12.08 -8.77
N ARG A 62 -6.01 13.03 -9.12
CA ARG A 62 -7.25 13.34 -8.40
C ARG A 62 -8.45 12.99 -9.27
N GLY A 63 -9.39 12.24 -8.72
CA GLY A 63 -10.69 11.98 -9.30
C GLY A 63 -11.79 12.82 -8.65
N ARG A 64 -13.01 12.43 -8.89
CA ARG A 64 -14.19 13.04 -8.28
C ARG A 64 -14.45 12.52 -6.86
N SER A 65 -14.31 11.22 -6.67
CA SER A 65 -14.61 10.51 -5.42
C SER A 65 -13.40 9.81 -4.82
N VAL A 66 -12.34 9.61 -5.63
CA VAL A 66 -11.11 8.94 -5.21
C VAL A 66 -9.87 9.71 -5.66
N PHE A 67 -8.72 9.42 -5.06
CA PHE A 67 -7.41 9.91 -5.49
C PHE A 67 -6.38 8.78 -5.48
N ALA A 68 -5.33 8.94 -6.28
CA ALA A 68 -4.19 8.05 -6.30
C ALA A 68 -2.98 8.73 -5.65
N VAL A 69 -2.34 8.05 -4.70
CA VAL A 69 -1.24 8.58 -3.90
C VAL A 69 -0.12 7.54 -3.76
N LEU A 70 1.16 7.96 -3.78
CA LEU A 70 2.26 7.06 -3.45
C LEU A 70 2.22 6.66 -1.98
N ASN A 71 2.55 5.40 -1.73
CA ASN A 71 2.75 4.95 -0.36
C ASN A 71 4.08 5.49 0.18
N LEU A 72 4.03 6.21 1.31
CA LEU A 72 5.21 6.74 1.99
C LEU A 72 6.16 5.62 2.47
N TYR A 73 5.61 4.42 2.72
CA TYR A 73 6.35 3.22 3.13
C TYR A 73 6.18 2.10 2.09
N PRO A 74 6.75 2.26 0.88
CA PRO A 74 6.43 1.41 -0.25
C PRO A 74 6.95 -0.02 -0.06
N TYR A 75 6.16 -1.01 -0.51
CA TYR A 75 6.58 -2.41 -0.56
C TYR A 75 7.54 -2.66 -1.72
N ASN A 76 7.38 -1.89 -2.79
CA ASN A 76 8.28 -1.87 -3.95
C ASN A 76 8.25 -0.48 -4.58
N SER A 77 9.22 -0.14 -5.44
CA SER A 77 9.25 1.16 -6.13
C SER A 77 7.96 1.39 -6.91
N GLY A 78 7.37 2.59 -6.78
CA GLY A 78 6.10 2.90 -7.44
C GLY A 78 4.85 2.31 -6.75
N HIS A 79 4.97 1.73 -5.56
CA HIS A 79 3.81 1.30 -4.78
C HIS A 79 2.89 2.50 -4.51
N LEU A 80 1.73 2.49 -5.09
CA LEU A 80 0.70 3.50 -4.90
C LEU A 80 -0.57 2.92 -4.27
N MET A 81 -1.42 3.81 -3.79
CA MET A 81 -2.73 3.47 -3.25
C MET A 81 -3.80 4.29 -3.97
N VAL A 82 -4.99 3.71 -4.12
CA VAL A 82 -6.21 4.41 -4.52
C VAL A 82 -7.12 4.49 -3.31
N CYS A 83 -7.47 5.72 -2.92
CA CYS A 83 -8.21 6.00 -1.69
C CYS A 83 -9.46 6.83 -2.03
N PRO A 84 -10.62 6.56 -1.41
CA PRO A 84 -11.76 7.47 -1.48
C PRO A 84 -11.45 8.76 -0.71
N TYR A 85 -12.07 9.89 -1.10
CA TYR A 85 -12.02 11.12 -0.28
C TYR A 85 -12.85 10.97 0.99
N ARG A 86 -13.94 10.23 0.90
CA ARG A 86 -14.82 9.97 2.03
C ARG A 86 -14.13 9.05 3.04
N HIS A 87 -14.17 9.42 4.31
CA HIS A 87 -13.64 8.58 5.38
C HIS A 87 -14.56 7.37 5.59
N VAL A 88 -14.17 6.25 5.02
CA VAL A 88 -14.91 4.97 5.06
C VAL A 88 -13.92 3.83 5.28
N ALA A 89 -14.25 2.89 6.15
CA ALA A 89 -13.34 1.81 6.55
C ALA A 89 -13.50 0.55 5.70
N ASP A 90 -14.71 0.27 5.24
CA ASP A 90 -15.05 -0.98 4.57
C ASP A 90 -15.40 -0.75 3.09
N TYR A 91 -14.96 -1.68 2.26
CA TYR A 91 -15.27 -1.67 0.82
C TYR A 91 -16.78 -1.81 0.54
N ALA A 92 -17.48 -2.55 1.40
CA ALA A 92 -18.92 -2.73 1.27
C ALA A 92 -19.74 -1.44 1.51
N ASP A 93 -19.12 -0.43 2.15
CA ASP A 93 -19.74 0.86 2.44
C ASP A 93 -19.53 1.91 1.33
N LEU A 94 -18.79 1.57 0.27
CA LEU A 94 -18.67 2.42 -0.92
C LEU A 94 -20.00 2.47 -1.68
N ASP A 95 -20.33 3.65 -2.21
CA ASP A 95 -21.41 3.75 -3.19
C ASP A 95 -20.97 3.26 -4.59
N ASP A 96 -21.94 3.10 -5.49
CA ASP A 96 -21.70 2.60 -6.86
C ASP A 96 -20.73 3.52 -7.64
N GLY A 97 -20.82 4.82 -7.43
CA GLY A 97 -19.96 5.81 -8.08
C GLY A 97 -18.51 5.74 -7.59
N GLU A 98 -18.32 5.63 -6.29
CA GLU A 98 -17.00 5.44 -5.66
C GLU A 98 -16.37 4.12 -6.10
N THR A 99 -17.16 3.04 -6.12
CA THR A 99 -16.71 1.72 -6.56
C THR A 99 -16.29 1.73 -8.03
N ALA A 100 -17.08 2.36 -8.90
CA ALA A 100 -16.77 2.46 -10.32
C ALA A 100 -15.50 3.29 -10.57
N GLU A 101 -15.35 4.41 -9.87
CA GLU A 101 -14.18 5.27 -10.03
C GLU A 101 -12.92 4.65 -9.43
N LEU A 102 -13.02 3.92 -8.30
CA LEU A 102 -11.91 3.17 -7.73
C LEU A 102 -11.41 2.09 -8.71
N ALA A 103 -12.31 1.39 -9.37
CA ALA A 103 -11.97 0.41 -10.40
C ALA A 103 -11.31 1.07 -11.63
N ASP A 104 -11.78 2.23 -12.08
CA ASP A 104 -11.18 2.99 -13.19
C ASP A 104 -9.78 3.49 -12.80
N PHE A 105 -9.63 4.08 -11.62
CA PHE A 105 -8.33 4.54 -11.12
C PHE A 105 -7.32 3.39 -10.99
N THR A 106 -7.78 2.22 -10.57
CA THR A 106 -6.93 1.02 -10.56
C THR A 106 -6.42 0.67 -11.95
N LYS A 107 -7.29 0.64 -12.96
CA LYS A 107 -6.88 0.39 -14.36
C LYS A 107 -5.87 1.43 -14.85
N ARG A 108 -6.11 2.70 -14.56
CA ARG A 108 -5.22 3.81 -14.92
C ARG A 108 -3.87 3.72 -14.20
N ALA A 109 -3.86 3.35 -12.92
CA ALA A 109 -2.65 3.09 -12.15
C ALA A 109 -1.79 1.99 -12.78
N LEU A 110 -2.40 0.87 -13.17
CA LEU A 110 -1.70 -0.22 -13.85
C LEU A 110 -1.08 0.23 -15.19
N ALA A 111 -1.81 1.05 -15.95
CA ALA A 111 -1.32 1.59 -17.22
C ALA A 111 -0.14 2.57 -17.01
N ALA A 112 -0.27 3.49 -16.05
CA ALA A 112 0.78 4.44 -15.69
C ALA A 112 2.05 3.73 -15.23
N LEU A 113 1.94 2.76 -14.33
CA LEU A 113 3.07 1.98 -13.84
C LEU A 113 3.76 1.16 -14.95
N ARG A 114 3.00 0.55 -15.86
CA ARG A 114 3.60 -0.12 -17.02
C ARG A 114 4.38 0.84 -17.90
N LYS A 115 3.80 2.00 -18.20
CA LYS A 115 4.42 3.03 -19.05
C LYS A 115 5.67 3.62 -18.40
N ALA A 116 5.59 3.95 -17.11
CA ALA A 116 6.65 4.64 -16.38
C ALA A 116 7.84 3.72 -16.02
N SER A 117 7.57 2.45 -15.66
CA SER A 117 8.57 1.59 -15.03
C SER A 117 8.76 0.22 -15.70
N GLY A 118 7.99 -0.08 -16.73
CA GLY A 118 8.04 -1.40 -17.37
C GLY A 118 7.61 -2.55 -16.45
N ALA A 119 6.74 -2.29 -15.48
CA ALA A 119 6.29 -3.31 -14.54
C ALA A 119 5.68 -4.51 -15.27
N GLN A 120 6.13 -5.71 -14.91
CA GLN A 120 5.76 -6.98 -15.53
C GLN A 120 4.53 -7.62 -14.89
N GLY A 121 4.27 -7.30 -13.61
CA GLY A 121 3.15 -7.82 -12.84
C GLY A 121 2.71 -6.85 -11.76
N PHE A 122 1.62 -7.17 -11.09
CA PHE A 122 1.07 -6.34 -10.01
C PHE A 122 0.43 -7.19 -8.92
N ASN A 123 0.57 -6.75 -7.67
CA ASN A 123 -0.28 -7.19 -6.60
C ASN A 123 -1.26 -6.05 -6.30
N VAL A 124 -2.55 -6.33 -6.44
CA VAL A 124 -3.65 -5.38 -6.17
C VAL A 124 -4.53 -5.96 -5.08
N GLY A 125 -4.87 -5.16 -4.07
CA GLY A 125 -5.70 -5.62 -2.97
C GLY A 125 -5.87 -4.61 -1.86
N MET A 126 -6.74 -4.94 -0.91
CA MET A 126 -7.07 -4.13 0.27
C MET A 126 -6.93 -4.98 1.53
N ASN A 127 -6.54 -4.35 2.63
CA ASN A 127 -6.58 -4.95 3.95
C ASN A 127 -7.80 -4.36 4.68
N LEU A 128 -8.86 -5.14 4.85
CA LEU A 128 -10.07 -4.71 5.54
C LEU A 128 -9.98 -5.07 7.03
N GLY A 129 -9.94 -4.04 7.86
CA GLY A 129 -9.80 -4.19 9.32
C GLY A 129 -8.37 -4.48 9.81
N GLY A 130 -8.16 -4.25 11.10
CA GLY A 130 -6.84 -4.37 11.73
C GLY A 130 -6.28 -5.80 11.74
N VAL A 131 -7.14 -6.81 11.85
CA VAL A 131 -6.74 -8.23 11.84
C VAL A 131 -6.24 -8.69 10.47
N ALA A 132 -6.68 -8.02 9.38
CA ALA A 132 -6.17 -8.24 8.03
C ALA A 132 -4.84 -7.52 7.76
N GLY A 133 -4.31 -6.77 8.73
CA GLY A 133 -3.03 -6.07 8.63
C GLY A 133 -3.13 -4.65 8.07
N ALA A 134 -4.32 -4.03 8.08
CA ALA A 134 -4.47 -2.62 7.76
C ALA A 134 -3.67 -1.76 8.74
N GLY A 135 -2.76 -0.93 8.23
CA GLY A 135 -2.01 0.04 9.04
C GLY A 135 -2.91 1.18 9.51
N ILE A 136 -3.86 1.59 8.66
CA ILE A 136 -4.90 2.59 8.90
C ILE A 136 -6.22 1.89 8.61
N ALA A 137 -6.79 1.24 9.64
CA ALA A 137 -7.97 0.40 9.47
C ALA A 137 -9.27 1.20 9.27
N ALA A 138 -9.28 2.47 9.68
CA ALA A 138 -10.47 3.32 9.61
C ALA A 138 -10.67 4.04 8.27
N HIS A 139 -9.71 3.93 7.34
CA HIS A 139 -9.83 4.54 6.02
C HIS A 139 -9.42 3.55 4.93
N LEU A 140 -10.35 3.26 4.05
CA LEU A 140 -10.15 2.33 2.94
C LEU A 140 -9.04 2.81 2.00
N HIS A 141 -8.14 1.91 1.66
CA HIS A 141 -7.08 2.17 0.68
C HIS A 141 -6.73 0.90 -0.07
N GLN A 142 -6.80 0.97 -1.40
CA GLN A 142 -6.44 -0.13 -2.26
C GLN A 142 -4.98 0.00 -2.69
N HIS A 143 -4.17 -0.98 -2.35
CA HIS A 143 -2.79 -1.07 -2.77
C HIS A 143 -2.66 -1.50 -4.23
N VAL A 144 -1.73 -0.88 -4.95
CA VAL A 144 -1.26 -1.28 -6.28
C VAL A 144 0.26 -1.36 -6.22
N VAL A 145 0.80 -2.57 -6.18
CA VAL A 145 2.23 -2.83 -6.02
C VAL A 145 2.79 -3.41 -7.32
N PRO A 146 3.65 -2.66 -8.04
CA PRO A 146 4.27 -3.18 -9.25
C PRO A 146 5.33 -4.24 -8.92
N ARG A 147 5.50 -5.20 -9.84
CA ARG A 147 6.40 -6.32 -9.70
C ARG A 147 7.24 -6.53 -10.97
N TRP A 148 8.48 -6.95 -10.76
CA TRP A 148 9.45 -7.32 -11.80
C TRP A 148 10.08 -8.66 -11.47
N GLY A 149 10.51 -9.40 -12.48
CA GLY A 149 11.33 -10.59 -12.26
C GLY A 149 12.62 -10.23 -11.51
N GLY A 150 12.86 -10.89 -10.37
CA GLY A 150 14.02 -10.59 -9.53
C GLY A 150 13.93 -9.30 -8.70
N ASP A 151 12.77 -8.74 -8.49
CA ASP A 151 12.56 -7.53 -7.69
C ASP A 151 12.85 -7.69 -6.18
N THR A 152 13.05 -8.91 -5.74
CA THR A 152 13.43 -9.22 -4.36
C THR A 152 14.90 -9.67 -4.34
N ASN A 153 15.72 -9.07 -3.50
CA ASN A 153 17.11 -9.43 -3.27
C ASN A 153 17.33 -9.82 -1.79
N PHE A 154 18.58 -10.08 -1.41
CA PHE A 154 18.92 -10.52 -0.06
C PHE A 154 18.90 -9.40 0.99
N MET A 155 18.86 -8.13 0.60
CA MET A 155 18.94 -6.98 1.52
C MET A 155 17.84 -6.95 2.60
N PRO A 156 16.55 -7.27 2.30
CA PRO A 156 15.54 -7.38 3.35
C PRO A 156 15.87 -8.43 4.41
N VAL A 157 16.56 -9.50 4.03
CA VAL A 157 16.91 -10.61 4.94
C VAL A 157 18.12 -10.24 5.80
N VAL A 158 19.20 -9.75 5.20
CA VAL A 158 20.47 -9.49 5.92
C VAL A 158 20.58 -8.07 6.48
N GLY A 159 19.96 -7.09 5.82
CA GLY A 159 20.07 -5.68 6.18
C GLY A 159 18.79 -5.07 6.76
N HIS A 160 17.70 -5.83 6.83
CA HIS A 160 16.36 -5.32 7.18
C HIS A 160 16.00 -4.04 6.41
N THR A 161 16.55 -3.90 5.19
CA THR A 161 16.49 -2.70 4.36
C THR A 161 15.91 -3.03 3.00
N ARG A 162 15.01 -2.17 2.52
CA ARG A 162 14.51 -2.21 1.13
C ARG A 162 15.28 -1.21 0.31
N VAL A 163 15.80 -1.65 -0.83
CA VAL A 163 16.45 -0.76 -1.79
C VAL A 163 15.38 -0.15 -2.68
N LEU A 164 15.22 1.17 -2.61
CA LEU A 164 14.37 1.95 -3.49
C LEU A 164 15.29 2.74 -4.43
N PRO A 165 15.22 2.49 -5.75
CA PRO A 165 16.17 3.09 -6.70
C PRO A 165 15.89 4.56 -7.01
N GLN A 166 14.70 5.08 -6.63
CA GLN A 166 14.27 6.45 -6.90
C GLN A 166 13.69 7.10 -5.65
N LEU A 167 13.80 8.43 -5.56
CA LEU A 167 13.11 9.22 -4.55
C LEU A 167 11.59 9.19 -4.81
N LEU A 168 10.81 9.28 -3.75
CA LEU A 168 9.34 9.26 -3.87
C LEU A 168 8.82 10.44 -4.71
N ARG A 169 9.43 11.61 -4.60
CA ARG A 169 9.04 12.81 -5.37
C ARG A 169 9.24 12.59 -6.87
N ASP A 170 10.39 12.06 -7.27
CA ASP A 170 10.68 11.77 -8.68
C ASP A 170 9.76 10.67 -9.23
N THR A 171 9.49 9.66 -8.40
CA THR A 171 8.55 8.58 -8.74
C THR A 171 7.13 9.11 -8.91
N ARG A 172 6.69 10.05 -8.05
CA ARG A 172 5.38 10.69 -8.15
C ARG A 172 5.24 11.46 -9.46
N GLU A 173 6.23 12.30 -9.81
CA GLU A 173 6.25 13.09 -11.03
C GLU A 173 6.18 12.18 -12.27
N LEU A 174 7.04 11.18 -12.35
CA LEU A 174 7.05 10.20 -13.44
C LEU A 174 5.71 9.48 -13.62
N LEU A 175 5.03 9.13 -12.53
CA LEU A 175 3.72 8.48 -12.57
C LEU A 175 2.61 9.44 -12.94
N ALA A 176 2.65 10.70 -12.49
CA ALA A 176 1.69 11.73 -12.86
C ALA A 176 1.76 12.03 -14.37
N ASP A 177 2.96 12.18 -14.93
CA ASP A 177 3.18 12.38 -16.38
C ASP A 177 2.77 11.16 -17.22
N SER A 178 2.78 9.99 -16.62
CA SER A 178 2.38 8.75 -17.26
C SER A 178 0.91 8.40 -17.06
N TRP A 179 0.19 9.17 -16.24
CA TRP A 179 -1.21 8.90 -15.92
C TRP A 179 -2.10 9.09 -17.13
N PRO A 180 -2.92 8.09 -17.52
CA PRO A 180 -3.81 8.22 -18.67
C PRO A 180 -4.88 9.29 -18.44
N ALA A 181 -5.25 10.03 -19.49
CA ALA A 181 -6.43 10.87 -19.47
C ALA A 181 -7.70 10.03 -19.21
N SER A 182 -8.73 10.66 -18.65
CA SER A 182 -10.05 10.03 -18.60
C SER A 182 -10.55 9.73 -20.00
N PRO A 183 -11.20 8.56 -20.21
CA PRO A 183 -11.79 8.21 -21.51
C PRO A 183 -12.92 9.17 -21.89
#